data_94047b6737ae00621c27706565af7648
#
_entry.id   94047b6737ae00621c27706565af7648
#
_cell.length_a   1.000
_cell.length_b   1.000
_cell.length_c   1.000
_cell.angle_alpha   90.00
_cell.angle_beta   90.00
_cell.angle_gamma   90.00
#
_symmetry.space_group_name_H-M   'P 1'
#
loop_
_entity.id
_entity.type
_entity.pdbx_description
1 polymer ?
#
loop_
_entity_poly.entity_id
_entity_poly.type
_entity_poly.pdbx_seq_one_letter_code
_entity_poly.pdbx_strand_id
1 'polypeptide(L)'
;MTTARLFAGLAAAALVASPASAQSWFGGAGDPPPPPVQRTATGIPVGQLNPAQRATLARVNAYFNSLSDMTANFEQVGPDGSRSVGKLYLSRPGKIRFQYAPPSPLEIVADGSSVSVKNRKLATQELWPLSQTPLRFITQKNIDLLKDANVLGVYQEPEMVSVVLEEKNAIGGRAQIQLMFSGKNYELKQWTVTDAQGMETSVSLTDFNASAKLDDNLFKIVQPRWPTLPGR
;
A
#
# COMPACT_ATOMS: atom_id res chain seq x y z
N MET A 1 23.00 17.27 -6.84
CA MET A 1 21.61 17.41 -7.29
C MET A 1 21.11 16.05 -7.72
N THR A 2 20.78 15.15 -6.76
CA THR A 2 20.38 13.77 -7.08
C THR A 2 19.53 13.23 -5.92
N THR A 3 18.37 13.83 -5.67
CA THR A 3 17.49 13.45 -4.55
C THR A 3 16.04 13.14 -4.96
N ALA A 4 15.77 12.97 -6.26
CA ALA A 4 14.39 12.75 -6.77
C ALA A 4 14.03 11.29 -7.05
N ARG A 5 14.87 10.31 -6.70
CA ARG A 5 14.67 8.89 -7.07
C ARG A 5 14.11 7.98 -5.96
N LEU A 6 13.66 8.52 -4.82
CA LEU A 6 13.42 7.70 -3.61
C LEU A 6 11.96 7.50 -3.21
N PHE A 7 11.01 8.04 -3.96
CA PHE A 7 9.58 7.94 -3.62
C PHE A 7 8.84 6.71 -4.15
N ALA A 8 9.41 6.04 -5.12
CA ALA A 8 8.97 4.70 -5.53
C ALA A 8 9.14 3.66 -4.39
N GLY A 9 9.88 4.00 -3.33
CA GLY A 9 10.34 3.07 -2.31
C GLY A 9 9.31 2.52 -1.33
N LEU A 10 8.17 3.17 -1.13
CA LEU A 10 7.10 2.56 -0.30
C LEU A 10 6.30 1.52 -1.08
N ALA A 11 6.45 1.52 -2.37
CA ALA A 11 5.85 0.56 -3.29
C ALA A 11 6.89 -0.34 -3.97
N ALA A 12 8.16 0.07 -4.08
CA ALA A 12 9.16 -0.64 -4.84
C ALA A 12 10.51 -0.65 -4.12
N ALA A 13 10.79 -1.69 -3.36
CA ALA A 13 12.16 -2.10 -3.15
C ALA A 13 12.61 -2.86 -4.41
N ALA A 14 12.92 -2.12 -5.48
CA ALA A 14 13.49 -2.68 -6.68
C ALA A 14 14.92 -3.13 -6.38
N LEU A 15 15.14 -4.43 -6.30
CA LEU A 15 16.46 -5.03 -6.40
C LEU A 15 16.94 -4.84 -7.84
N VAL A 16 18.01 -4.06 -8.03
CA VAL A 16 18.77 -4.08 -9.28
C VAL A 16 19.47 -5.44 -9.34
N ALA A 17 18.86 -6.39 -10.02
CA ALA A 17 19.52 -7.64 -10.41
C ALA A 17 20.08 -7.44 -11.81
N SER A 18 21.40 -7.59 -11.95
CA SER A 18 22.11 -7.64 -13.23
C SER A 18 21.55 -8.77 -14.10
N PRO A 19 21.53 -8.63 -15.45
CA PRO A 19 20.98 -9.63 -16.32
C PRO A 19 21.92 -10.85 -16.38
N ALA A 20 21.49 -11.94 -15.78
CA ALA A 20 22.04 -13.25 -16.11
C ALA A 20 21.21 -13.82 -17.27
N SER A 21 21.84 -13.99 -18.41
CA SER A 21 21.32 -14.69 -19.58
C SER A 21 20.84 -16.10 -19.19
N ALA A 22 19.55 -16.32 -19.24
CA ALA A 22 18.96 -17.65 -19.14
C ALA A 22 18.39 -18.05 -20.50
N GLN A 23 18.98 -19.08 -21.05
CA GLN A 23 18.58 -19.75 -22.27
C GLN A 23 17.22 -20.38 -22.16
N SER A 24 16.43 -20.21 -23.20
CA SER A 24 15.15 -20.82 -23.46
C SER A 24 15.20 -22.34 -23.41
N TRP A 25 14.29 -22.96 -22.68
CA TRP A 25 13.84 -24.31 -23.01
C TRP A 25 12.36 -24.52 -22.62
N PHE A 26 11.59 -24.96 -23.64
CA PHE A 26 10.19 -25.43 -23.67
C PHE A 26 9.08 -24.41 -23.34
N GLY A 27 8.33 -23.92 -24.29
CA GLY A 27 7.29 -24.61 -25.07
C GLY A 27 5.97 -24.64 -24.33
N GLY A 28 5.12 -23.58 -24.56
CA GLY A 28 3.74 -23.50 -24.11
C GLY A 28 3.25 -22.06 -24.34
N ALA A 29 2.65 -21.81 -25.52
CA ALA A 29 2.03 -20.54 -25.83
C ALA A 29 0.77 -20.37 -24.98
N GLY A 30 0.94 -19.78 -23.80
CA GLY A 30 -0.14 -19.12 -23.10
C GLY A 30 -0.18 -17.68 -23.59
N ASP A 31 -1.34 -17.20 -24.00
CA ASP A 31 -1.55 -15.81 -24.39
C ASP A 31 -0.96 -14.88 -23.33
N PRO A 32 -0.26 -13.78 -23.72
CA PRO A 32 0.20 -12.79 -22.76
C PRO A 32 -0.99 -12.24 -22.01
N PRO A 33 -0.88 -11.99 -20.68
CA PRO A 33 -1.96 -11.36 -19.94
C PRO A 33 -2.36 -10.05 -20.63
N PRO A 34 -3.66 -9.75 -20.72
CA PRO A 34 -4.11 -8.52 -21.34
C PRO A 34 -3.39 -7.33 -20.71
N PRO A 35 -2.97 -6.34 -21.53
CA PRO A 35 -2.29 -5.16 -21.01
C PRO A 35 -3.19 -4.50 -19.95
N PRO A 36 -2.61 -3.96 -18.87
CA PRO A 36 -3.38 -3.25 -17.85
C PRO A 36 -4.19 -2.16 -18.54
N VAL A 37 -5.50 -2.20 -18.35
CA VAL A 37 -6.40 -1.17 -18.87
C VAL A 37 -6.02 0.13 -18.17
N GLN A 38 -5.25 0.97 -18.83
CA GLN A 38 -4.98 2.34 -18.41
C GLN A 38 -6.31 3.11 -18.50
N ARG A 39 -7.10 3.04 -17.44
CA ARG A 39 -8.22 3.95 -17.26
C ARG A 39 -7.62 5.27 -16.80
N THR A 40 -7.41 6.19 -17.73
CA THR A 40 -7.20 7.61 -17.40
C THR A 40 -8.47 8.09 -16.70
N ALA A 41 -8.50 7.95 -15.38
CA ALA A 41 -9.60 8.45 -14.58
C ALA A 41 -9.46 9.97 -14.51
N THR A 42 -10.22 10.66 -15.33
CA THR A 42 -10.47 12.10 -15.15
C THR A 42 -11.24 12.25 -13.85
N GLY A 43 -10.65 12.91 -12.86
CA GLY A 43 -11.25 13.07 -11.54
C GLY A 43 -12.66 13.64 -11.62
N ILE A 44 -13.59 13.01 -10.90
CA ILE A 44 -14.93 13.52 -10.74
C ILE A 44 -14.87 14.56 -9.61
N PRO A 45 -15.15 15.85 -9.86
CA PRO A 45 -15.22 16.82 -8.78
C PRO A 45 -16.21 16.35 -7.70
N VAL A 46 -15.84 16.51 -6.42
CA VAL A 46 -16.67 16.06 -5.27
C VAL A 46 -18.13 16.56 -5.37
N GLY A 47 -18.34 17.72 -6.01
CA GLY A 47 -19.67 18.26 -6.28
C GLY A 47 -20.48 17.48 -7.33
N GLN A 48 -19.86 16.61 -8.13
CA GLN A 48 -20.48 15.83 -9.21
C GLN A 48 -20.74 14.37 -8.85
N LEU A 49 -20.37 13.92 -7.63
CA LEU A 49 -20.71 12.59 -7.17
C LEU A 49 -22.23 12.45 -7.04
N ASN A 50 -22.79 11.45 -7.70
CA ASN A 50 -24.21 11.15 -7.58
C ASN A 50 -24.56 10.56 -6.19
N PRO A 51 -25.84 10.51 -5.81
CA PRO A 51 -26.27 9.99 -4.51
C PRO A 51 -25.80 8.56 -4.21
N ALA A 52 -25.78 7.67 -5.22
CA ALA A 52 -25.32 6.30 -5.05
C ALA A 52 -23.81 6.23 -4.73
N GLN A 53 -22.99 7.02 -5.43
CA GLN A 53 -21.55 7.12 -5.16
C GLN A 53 -21.26 7.67 -3.76
N ARG A 54 -22.02 8.67 -3.31
CA ARG A 54 -21.92 9.20 -1.94
C ARG A 54 -22.29 8.13 -0.90
N ALA A 55 -23.36 7.37 -1.13
CA ALA A 55 -23.76 6.28 -0.25
C ALA A 55 -22.68 5.18 -0.18
N THR A 56 -22.07 4.85 -1.31
CA THR A 56 -20.96 3.88 -1.37
C THR A 56 -19.76 4.37 -0.57
N LEU A 57 -19.35 5.64 -0.73
CA LEU A 57 -18.25 6.22 0.07
C LEU A 57 -18.57 6.24 1.56
N ALA A 58 -19.82 6.53 1.94
CA ALA A 58 -20.24 6.47 3.34
C ALA A 58 -20.08 5.07 3.94
N ARG A 59 -20.40 4.01 3.17
CA ARG A 59 -20.20 2.61 3.59
C ARG A 59 -18.73 2.24 3.69
N VAL A 60 -17.90 2.68 2.73
CA VAL A 60 -16.44 2.50 2.78
C VAL A 60 -15.83 3.19 4.01
N ASN A 61 -16.23 4.44 4.29
CA ASN A 61 -15.82 5.16 5.48
C ASN A 61 -16.26 4.42 6.76
N ALA A 62 -17.50 3.93 6.81
CA ALA A 62 -18.03 3.18 7.96
C ALA A 62 -17.23 1.89 8.19
N TYR A 63 -16.93 1.14 7.11
CA TYR A 63 -16.08 -0.05 7.20
C TYR A 63 -14.71 0.28 7.79
N PHE A 64 -13.98 1.24 7.20
CA PHE A 64 -12.68 1.63 7.74
C PHE A 64 -12.78 2.10 9.20
N ASN A 65 -13.79 2.90 9.54
CA ASN A 65 -13.96 3.43 10.89
C ASN A 65 -14.39 2.36 11.91
N SER A 66 -14.89 1.22 11.46
CA SER A 66 -15.18 0.06 12.31
C SER A 66 -13.96 -0.81 12.62
N LEU A 67 -12.90 -0.71 11.80
CA LEU A 67 -11.68 -1.49 12.02
C LEU A 67 -10.88 -0.92 13.20
N SER A 68 -10.43 -1.79 14.09
CA SER A 68 -9.44 -1.48 15.14
C SER A 68 -8.17 -2.28 14.89
N ASP A 69 -8.16 -3.54 15.31
CA ASP A 69 -7.07 -4.48 15.11
C ASP A 69 -7.45 -5.51 14.07
N MET A 70 -6.52 -5.83 13.18
CA MET A 70 -6.70 -6.90 12.21
C MET A 70 -5.39 -7.57 11.82
N THR A 71 -5.49 -8.81 11.37
CA THR A 71 -4.44 -9.49 10.62
C THR A 71 -4.97 -9.97 9.29
N ALA A 72 -4.09 -10.08 8.30
CA ALA A 72 -4.37 -10.71 7.02
C ALA A 72 -3.08 -11.30 6.45
N ASN A 73 -3.19 -12.25 5.53
CA ASN A 73 -2.08 -12.55 4.64
C ASN A 73 -2.10 -11.54 3.49
N PHE A 74 -0.92 -11.18 2.99
CA PHE A 74 -0.84 -10.29 1.82
C PHE A 74 0.04 -10.89 0.73
N GLU A 75 -0.30 -10.54 -0.50
CA GLU A 75 0.56 -10.67 -1.68
C GLU A 75 0.77 -9.28 -2.27
N GLN A 76 2.03 -8.89 -2.43
CA GLN A 76 2.43 -7.65 -3.07
C GLN A 76 3.02 -7.95 -4.45
N VAL A 77 2.58 -7.20 -5.45
CA VAL A 77 3.15 -7.20 -6.79
C VAL A 77 3.77 -5.82 -7.03
N GLY A 78 5.07 -5.81 -7.27
CA GLY A 78 5.83 -4.59 -7.57
C GLY A 78 5.70 -4.14 -9.02
N PRO A 79 6.24 -2.96 -9.36
CA PRO A 79 6.16 -2.39 -10.71
C PRO A 79 6.91 -3.23 -11.77
N ASP A 80 7.87 -4.02 -11.34
CA ASP A 80 8.65 -4.95 -12.17
C ASP A 80 8.00 -6.34 -12.27
N GLY A 81 6.79 -6.50 -11.73
CA GLY A 81 6.09 -7.77 -11.66
C GLY A 81 6.60 -8.72 -10.56
N SER A 82 7.59 -8.29 -9.76
CA SER A 82 8.08 -9.09 -8.64
C SER A 82 6.97 -9.33 -7.62
N ARG A 83 6.90 -10.56 -7.07
CA ARG A 83 5.91 -10.96 -6.08
C ARG A 83 6.56 -11.19 -4.72
N SER A 84 5.92 -10.68 -3.69
CA SER A 84 6.30 -10.90 -2.30
C SER A 84 5.06 -11.20 -1.49
N VAL A 85 5.15 -12.14 -0.58
CA VAL A 85 4.03 -12.52 0.31
C VAL A 85 4.43 -12.30 1.76
N GLY A 86 3.44 -12.24 2.63
CA GLY A 86 3.71 -12.09 4.05
C GLY A 86 2.44 -11.96 4.88
N LYS A 87 2.63 -11.49 6.11
CA LYS A 87 1.56 -11.23 7.06
C LYS A 87 1.44 -9.75 7.36
N LEU A 88 0.21 -9.24 7.26
CA LEU A 88 -0.16 -7.88 7.61
C LEU A 88 -0.73 -7.85 9.03
N TYR A 89 -0.29 -6.88 9.82
CA TYR A 89 -0.85 -6.54 11.12
C TYR A 89 -1.24 -5.07 11.08
N LEU A 90 -2.47 -4.75 11.40
CA LEU A 90 -2.98 -3.39 11.51
C LEU A 90 -3.55 -3.19 12.90
N SER A 91 -3.13 -2.13 13.58
CA SER A 91 -3.72 -1.67 14.84
C SER A 91 -3.94 -0.17 14.74
N ARG A 92 -5.19 0.24 14.64
CA ARG A 92 -5.56 1.64 14.47
C ARG A 92 -5.68 2.35 15.81
N PRO A 93 -5.25 3.62 15.89
CA PRO A 93 -4.76 4.45 14.78
C PRO A 93 -3.26 4.31 14.49
N GLY A 94 -2.92 4.42 13.22
CA GLY A 94 -1.56 4.72 12.76
C GLY A 94 -0.58 3.54 12.73
N LYS A 95 -0.89 2.40 13.31
CA LYS A 95 0.04 1.28 13.42
C LYS A 95 -0.23 0.23 12.35
N ILE A 96 0.80 -0.10 11.57
CA ILE A 96 0.73 -1.17 10.57
C ILE A 96 2.11 -1.83 10.42
N ARG A 97 2.13 -3.14 10.22
CA ARG A 97 3.34 -3.90 9.96
C ARG A 97 3.13 -4.86 8.81
N PHE A 98 4.05 -4.81 7.84
CA PHE A 98 4.19 -5.82 6.80
C PHE A 98 5.37 -6.70 7.15
N GLN A 99 5.09 -7.94 7.50
CA GLN A 99 6.09 -8.95 7.76
C GLN A 99 6.22 -9.86 6.54
N TYR A 100 7.19 -9.53 5.69
CA TYR A 100 7.45 -10.31 4.49
C TYR A 100 8.02 -11.68 4.82
N ALA A 101 7.56 -12.69 4.07
CA ALA A 101 8.11 -14.05 4.14
C ALA A 101 9.45 -14.13 3.38
N PRO A 102 10.37 -15.03 3.78
CA PRO A 102 11.55 -15.33 2.99
C PRO A 102 11.19 -15.71 1.54
N PRO A 103 12.00 -15.35 0.55
CA PRO A 103 13.34 -14.77 0.65
C PRO A 103 13.37 -13.23 0.75
N SER A 104 12.24 -12.53 0.85
CA SER A 104 12.20 -11.07 0.92
C SER A 104 12.95 -10.54 2.17
N PRO A 105 13.92 -9.62 1.99
CA PRO A 105 14.64 -9.01 3.11
C PRO A 105 13.90 -7.83 3.74
N LEU A 106 12.72 -7.50 3.23
CA LEU A 106 11.99 -6.30 3.60
C LEU A 106 11.24 -6.45 4.92
N GLU A 107 11.08 -5.33 5.58
CA GLU A 107 10.21 -5.12 6.72
C GLU A 107 9.68 -3.69 6.68
N ILE A 108 8.37 -3.52 6.77
CA ILE A 108 7.73 -2.21 6.83
C ILE A 108 6.95 -2.13 8.13
N VAL A 109 7.21 -1.09 8.91
CA VAL A 109 6.53 -0.85 10.19
C VAL A 109 6.15 0.62 10.30
N ALA A 110 4.88 0.89 10.63
CA ALA A 110 4.45 2.20 11.09
C ALA A 110 4.07 2.14 12.58
N ASP A 111 4.52 3.14 13.34
CA ASP A 111 4.35 3.23 14.79
C ASP A 111 3.25 4.21 15.24
N GLY A 112 2.55 4.82 14.28
CA GLY A 112 1.55 5.87 14.49
C GLY A 112 2.03 7.26 14.06
N SER A 113 3.33 7.49 13.99
CA SER A 113 3.93 8.77 13.57
C SER A 113 4.79 8.63 12.31
N SER A 114 5.57 7.59 12.26
CA SER A 114 6.57 7.32 11.22
C SER A 114 6.36 5.96 10.59
N VAL A 115 6.82 5.82 9.35
CA VAL A 115 6.94 4.55 8.63
C VAL A 115 8.42 4.24 8.45
N SER A 116 8.84 3.07 8.90
CA SER A 116 10.16 2.52 8.67
C SER A 116 10.10 1.49 7.55
N VAL A 117 10.94 1.66 6.53
CA VAL A 117 11.20 0.67 5.49
C VAL A 117 12.61 0.16 5.67
N LYS A 118 12.74 -1.10 6.08
CA LYS A 118 14.02 -1.73 6.36
C LYS A 118 14.31 -2.83 5.35
N ASN A 119 15.52 -2.80 4.80
CA ASN A 119 16.05 -3.88 3.98
C ASN A 119 17.22 -4.55 4.72
N ARG A 120 16.98 -5.78 5.21
CA ARG A 120 17.96 -6.52 6.02
C ARG A 120 19.18 -6.97 5.20
N LYS A 121 19.03 -7.18 3.89
CA LYS A 121 20.13 -7.60 3.01
C LYS A 121 21.08 -6.46 2.68
N LEU A 122 20.53 -5.25 2.51
CA LEU A 122 21.31 -4.04 2.22
C LEU A 122 21.73 -3.30 3.49
N ALA A 123 21.27 -3.74 4.68
CA ALA A 123 21.45 -3.05 5.96
C ALA A 123 21.00 -1.58 5.93
N THR A 124 19.93 -1.27 5.16
CA THR A 124 19.36 0.07 5.05
C THR A 124 18.06 0.18 5.84
N GLN A 125 17.80 1.37 6.36
CA GLN A 125 16.52 1.74 6.98
C GLN A 125 16.18 3.17 6.61
N GLU A 126 15.00 3.36 6.07
CA GLU A 126 14.45 4.67 5.73
C GLU A 126 13.27 4.96 6.65
N LEU A 127 13.14 6.24 7.05
CA LEU A 127 12.06 6.70 7.91
C LEU A 127 11.30 7.83 7.22
N TRP A 128 9.98 7.72 7.21
CA TRP A 128 9.08 8.67 6.57
C TRP A 128 7.95 9.08 7.53
N PRO A 129 7.51 10.34 7.55
CA PRO A 129 6.29 10.70 8.26
C PRO A 129 5.09 9.92 7.70
N LEU A 130 4.33 9.23 8.56
CA LEU A 130 3.16 8.45 8.14
C LEU A 130 2.14 9.32 7.39
N SER A 131 1.97 10.57 7.82
CA SER A 131 1.05 11.53 7.20
C SER A 131 1.36 11.86 5.74
N GLN A 132 2.60 11.59 5.29
CA GLN A 132 3.04 11.84 3.93
C GLN A 132 3.11 10.55 3.09
N THR A 133 2.56 9.46 3.59
CA THR A 133 2.52 8.17 2.91
C THR A 133 1.09 7.74 2.61
N PRO A 134 0.86 6.96 1.54
CA PRO A 134 -0.45 6.40 1.23
C PRO A 134 -1.05 5.54 2.36
N LEU A 135 -0.21 4.99 3.25
CA LEU A 135 -0.66 4.16 4.38
C LEU A 135 -1.58 4.92 5.35
N ARG A 136 -1.51 6.27 5.37
CA ARG A 136 -2.41 7.09 6.19
C ARG A 136 -3.89 6.80 5.91
N PHE A 137 -4.26 6.53 4.64
CA PHE A 137 -5.66 6.22 4.28
C PHE A 137 -6.17 4.90 4.85
N ILE A 138 -5.29 4.00 5.24
CA ILE A 138 -5.67 2.71 5.84
C ILE A 138 -5.58 2.78 7.36
N THR A 139 -4.69 3.62 7.90
CA THR A 139 -4.28 3.58 9.31
C THR A 139 -4.87 4.70 10.17
N GLN A 140 -5.33 5.83 9.59
CA GLN A 140 -5.82 6.96 10.39
C GLN A 140 -7.09 6.60 11.19
N LYS A 141 -7.31 7.28 12.33
CA LYS A 141 -8.38 6.97 13.30
C LYS A 141 -9.78 7.16 12.73
N ASN A 142 -9.99 8.29 12.08
CA ASN A 142 -11.27 8.65 11.48
C ASN A 142 -11.03 8.98 10.02
N ILE A 143 -11.60 8.18 9.13
CA ILE A 143 -11.48 8.37 7.68
C ILE A 143 -12.75 9.04 7.17
N ASP A 144 -12.56 10.13 6.45
CA ASP A 144 -13.58 10.72 5.59
C ASP A 144 -12.95 10.97 4.21
N LEU A 145 -13.10 10.01 3.32
CA LEU A 145 -12.46 10.04 2.01
C LEU A 145 -12.82 11.27 1.19
N LEU A 146 -13.99 11.88 1.43
CA LEU A 146 -14.39 13.12 0.76
C LEU A 146 -13.59 14.34 1.22
N LYS A 147 -13.13 14.34 2.46
CA LYS A 147 -12.33 15.42 3.05
C LYS A 147 -10.83 15.15 2.90
N ASP A 148 -10.44 13.91 3.13
CA ASP A 148 -9.04 13.51 3.31
C ASP A 148 -8.31 13.30 1.98
N ALA A 149 -9.05 13.09 0.87
CA ALA A 149 -8.49 12.84 -0.45
C ALA A 149 -9.25 13.57 -1.56
N ASN A 150 -8.68 13.59 -2.75
CA ASN A 150 -9.39 13.92 -3.96
C ASN A 150 -9.95 12.63 -4.57
N VAL A 151 -11.28 12.45 -4.53
CA VAL A 151 -11.93 11.27 -5.09
C VAL A 151 -11.96 11.41 -6.60
N LEU A 152 -11.25 10.53 -7.31
CA LEU A 152 -11.21 10.49 -8.77
C LEU A 152 -12.31 9.62 -9.37
N GLY A 153 -12.76 8.60 -8.63
CA GLY A 153 -13.79 7.68 -9.10
C GLY A 153 -14.36 6.79 -8.00
N VAL A 154 -15.63 6.42 -8.16
CA VAL A 154 -16.32 5.43 -7.34
C VAL A 154 -17.08 4.52 -8.29
N TYR A 155 -16.74 3.25 -8.27
CA TYR A 155 -17.31 2.22 -9.13
C TYR A 155 -17.92 1.13 -8.24
N GLN A 156 -19.15 0.76 -8.54
CA GLN A 156 -19.85 -0.29 -7.81
C GLN A 156 -20.37 -1.33 -8.77
N GLU A 157 -19.94 -2.56 -8.55
CA GLU A 157 -20.40 -3.77 -9.22
C GLU A 157 -20.95 -4.74 -8.17
N PRO A 158 -21.73 -5.77 -8.52
CA PRO A 158 -22.32 -6.68 -7.54
C PRO A 158 -21.31 -7.34 -6.59
N GLU A 159 -20.15 -7.72 -7.11
CA GLU A 159 -19.11 -8.44 -6.34
C GLU A 159 -17.98 -7.52 -5.86
N MET A 160 -17.88 -6.29 -6.38
CA MET A 160 -16.73 -5.42 -6.12
C MET A 160 -17.13 -3.94 -6.07
N VAL A 161 -16.53 -3.24 -5.11
CA VAL A 161 -16.53 -1.77 -5.04
C VAL A 161 -15.10 -1.28 -5.22
N SER A 162 -14.90 -0.29 -6.09
CA SER A 162 -13.60 0.35 -6.30
C SER A 162 -13.70 1.86 -6.05
N VAL A 163 -12.76 2.39 -5.27
CA VAL A 163 -12.62 3.82 -5.00
C VAL A 163 -11.22 4.25 -5.43
N VAL A 164 -11.17 5.23 -6.33
CA VAL A 164 -9.90 5.81 -6.80
C VAL A 164 -9.72 7.16 -6.16
N LEU A 165 -8.59 7.35 -5.51
CA LEU A 165 -8.21 8.55 -4.77
C LEU A 165 -6.92 9.13 -5.33
N GLU A 166 -6.79 10.45 -5.27
CA GLU A 166 -5.53 11.14 -5.50
C GLU A 166 -5.00 11.72 -4.19
N GLU A 167 -3.75 11.39 -3.89
CA GLU A 167 -3.00 12.00 -2.78
C GLU A 167 -2.29 13.26 -3.27
N LYS A 168 -2.68 14.42 -2.73
CA LYS A 168 -2.12 15.71 -3.16
C LYS A 168 -0.78 16.04 -2.52
N ASN A 169 -0.52 15.49 -1.33
CA ASN A 169 0.62 15.83 -0.50
C ASN A 169 1.65 14.69 -0.41
N ALA A 170 1.59 13.72 -1.33
CA ALA A 170 2.59 12.67 -1.36
C ALA A 170 3.96 13.27 -1.65
N ILE A 171 4.94 12.86 -0.84
CA ILE A 171 6.33 13.18 -1.14
C ILE A 171 6.66 12.49 -2.48
N GLY A 172 7.28 13.20 -3.42
CA GLY A 172 7.59 12.66 -4.77
C GLY A 172 6.58 13.02 -5.85
N GLY A 173 5.49 13.69 -5.51
CA GLY A 173 4.49 14.13 -6.46
C GLY A 173 3.10 13.54 -6.21
N ARG A 174 2.22 13.64 -7.19
CA ARG A 174 0.87 13.08 -7.08
C ARG A 174 0.94 11.56 -7.15
N ALA A 175 0.30 10.90 -6.20
CA ALA A 175 0.08 9.46 -6.22
C ALA A 175 -1.41 9.16 -6.33
N GLN A 176 -1.77 8.12 -7.05
CA GLN A 176 -3.13 7.59 -7.06
C GLN A 176 -3.20 6.33 -6.23
N ILE A 177 -4.32 6.16 -5.56
CA ILE A 177 -4.59 4.97 -4.75
C ILE A 177 -5.94 4.42 -5.19
N GLN A 178 -5.95 3.21 -5.69
CA GLN A 178 -7.17 2.47 -5.94
C GLN A 178 -7.41 1.51 -4.78
N LEU A 179 -8.53 1.65 -4.11
CA LEU A 179 -8.98 0.75 -3.04
C LEU A 179 -10.08 -0.15 -3.60
N MET A 180 -9.95 -1.45 -3.44
CA MET A 180 -10.90 -2.46 -3.91
C MET A 180 -11.50 -3.22 -2.73
N PHE A 181 -12.81 -3.27 -2.67
CA PHE A 181 -13.58 -3.87 -1.59
C PHE A 181 -14.52 -4.94 -2.13
N SER A 182 -14.88 -5.91 -1.29
CA SER A 182 -15.98 -6.83 -1.57
C SER A 182 -17.29 -6.06 -1.72
N GLY A 183 -18.07 -6.35 -2.76
CA GLY A 183 -19.40 -5.77 -2.94
C GLY A 183 -20.42 -6.17 -1.87
N LYS A 184 -20.17 -7.29 -1.16
CA LYS A 184 -21.10 -7.85 -0.17
C LYS A 184 -21.00 -7.19 1.20
N ASN A 185 -19.78 -7.01 1.71
CA ASN A 185 -19.52 -6.57 3.08
C ASN A 185 -18.54 -5.40 3.18
N TYR A 186 -18.12 -4.83 2.06
CA TYR A 186 -17.14 -3.74 1.97
C TYR A 186 -15.78 -4.05 2.57
N GLU A 187 -15.44 -5.31 2.79
CA GLU A 187 -14.12 -5.73 3.26
C GLU A 187 -13.05 -5.39 2.23
N LEU A 188 -11.98 -4.73 2.68
CA LEU A 188 -10.85 -4.37 1.81
C LEU A 188 -10.17 -5.63 1.29
N LYS A 189 -10.10 -5.78 -0.02
CA LYS A 189 -9.48 -6.93 -0.70
C LYS A 189 -8.13 -6.61 -1.30
N GLN A 190 -7.99 -5.39 -1.82
CA GLN A 190 -6.77 -4.97 -2.50
C GLN A 190 -6.65 -3.45 -2.47
N TRP A 191 -5.44 -2.96 -2.52
CA TRP A 191 -5.15 -1.60 -2.97
C TRP A 191 -4.01 -1.59 -3.96
N THR A 192 -4.02 -0.60 -4.84
CA THR A 192 -2.95 -0.33 -5.80
C THR A 192 -2.51 1.11 -5.63
N VAL A 193 -1.23 1.34 -5.51
CA VAL A 193 -0.63 2.68 -5.50
C VAL A 193 0.06 2.88 -6.84
N THR A 194 -0.31 3.97 -7.54
CA THR A 194 0.37 4.43 -8.74
C THR A 194 1.13 5.69 -8.38
N ASP A 195 2.44 5.68 -8.50
CA ASP A 195 3.28 6.84 -8.19
C ASP A 195 3.26 7.91 -9.29
N ALA A 196 3.97 9.03 -9.06
CA ALA A 196 4.04 10.13 -10.02
C ALA A 196 4.72 9.77 -11.36
N GLN A 197 5.43 8.65 -11.41
CA GLN A 197 6.07 8.09 -12.61
C GLN A 197 5.16 7.09 -13.33
N GLY A 198 3.98 6.81 -12.80
CA GLY A 198 3.05 5.81 -13.34
C GLY A 198 3.40 4.37 -12.96
N MET A 199 4.30 4.17 -11.99
CA MET A 199 4.69 2.84 -11.55
C MET A 199 3.68 2.32 -10.52
N GLU A 200 3.19 1.09 -10.72
CA GLU A 200 2.15 0.51 -9.90
C GLU A 200 2.69 -0.53 -8.92
N THR A 201 2.19 -0.48 -7.70
CA THR A 201 2.36 -1.54 -6.71
C THR A 201 1.01 -1.92 -6.15
N SER A 202 0.68 -3.19 -6.24
CA SER A 202 -0.59 -3.74 -5.72
C SER A 202 -0.33 -4.60 -4.50
N VAL A 203 -1.24 -4.53 -3.54
CA VAL A 203 -1.26 -5.41 -2.36
C VAL A 203 -2.65 -6.01 -2.24
N SER A 204 -2.75 -7.32 -2.35
CA SER A 204 -3.98 -8.10 -2.17
C SER A 204 -3.99 -8.73 -0.79
N LEU A 205 -5.17 -8.85 -0.17
CA LEU A 205 -5.37 -9.40 1.16
C LEU A 205 -6.23 -10.66 1.13
N THR A 206 -5.81 -11.66 1.92
CA THR A 206 -6.54 -12.90 2.18
C THR A 206 -6.52 -13.21 3.68
N ASP A 207 -7.30 -14.20 4.11
CA ASP A 207 -7.34 -14.69 5.50
C ASP A 207 -7.51 -13.56 6.54
N PHE A 208 -8.48 -12.69 6.28
CA PHE A 208 -8.77 -11.52 7.09
C PHE A 208 -9.33 -11.92 8.47
N ASN A 209 -8.72 -11.40 9.54
CA ASN A 209 -9.17 -11.58 10.91
C ASN A 209 -9.23 -10.24 11.64
N ALA A 210 -10.44 -9.68 11.80
CA ALA A 210 -10.70 -8.42 12.49
C ALA A 210 -10.79 -8.53 14.02
N SER A 211 -10.70 -9.76 14.57
CA SER A 211 -10.78 -10.01 16.01
C SER A 211 -9.41 -10.28 16.64
N ALA A 212 -8.31 -10.02 15.92
CA ALA A 212 -6.96 -10.24 16.41
C ALA A 212 -6.67 -9.29 17.57
N LYS A 213 -6.08 -9.84 18.65
CA LYS A 213 -5.47 -8.99 19.69
C LYS A 213 -4.00 -8.84 19.37
N LEU A 214 -3.54 -7.62 19.17
CA LEU A 214 -2.18 -7.33 18.75
C LEU A 214 -1.36 -6.72 19.89
N ASP A 215 -0.11 -7.19 20.02
CA ASP A 215 0.85 -6.61 20.94
C ASP A 215 1.46 -5.35 20.32
N ASP A 216 1.50 -4.25 21.06
CA ASP A 216 2.10 -2.98 20.65
C ASP A 216 3.59 -3.10 20.26
N ASN A 217 4.28 -4.11 20.79
CA ASN A 217 5.67 -4.39 20.43
C ASN A 217 5.84 -4.76 18.95
N LEU A 218 4.79 -5.25 18.27
CA LEU A 218 4.81 -5.52 16.84
C LEU A 218 5.09 -4.28 15.99
N PHE A 219 4.75 -3.10 16.52
CA PHE A 219 4.80 -1.83 15.78
C PHE A 219 5.96 -0.94 16.21
N LYS A 220 6.88 -1.44 17.05
CA LYS A 220 8.06 -0.68 17.44
C LYS A 220 9.06 -0.59 16.29
N ILE A 221 9.43 0.64 15.94
CA ILE A 221 10.50 0.91 15.00
C ILE A 221 11.83 0.83 15.75
N VAL A 222 12.62 -0.20 15.46
CA VAL A 222 13.95 -0.37 16.03
C VAL A 222 14.96 0.33 15.13
N GLN A 223 15.57 1.40 15.64
CA GLN A 223 16.64 2.09 14.92
C GLN A 223 17.95 1.29 15.01
N PRO A 224 18.77 1.29 13.93
CA PRO A 224 20.11 0.70 14.01
C PRO A 224 20.91 1.41 15.10
N ARG A 225 21.54 0.64 15.99
CA ARG A 225 22.56 1.19 16.89
C ARG A 225 23.81 1.46 16.05
N TRP A 226 24.08 2.71 15.75
CA TRP A 226 25.38 3.08 15.19
C TRP A 226 26.43 2.83 16.28
N PRO A 227 27.57 2.20 15.94
CA PRO A 227 28.68 2.14 16.88
C PRO A 227 29.05 3.57 17.25
N THR A 228 28.96 3.92 18.52
CA THR A 228 29.54 5.16 19.03
C THR A 228 31.03 5.07 18.75
N LEU A 229 31.56 5.96 17.90
CA LEU A 229 32.99 6.08 17.72
C LEU A 229 33.58 6.29 19.12
N PRO A 230 34.62 5.52 19.53
CA PRO A 230 35.29 5.77 20.78
C PRO A 230 35.77 7.21 20.73
N GLY A 231 35.45 7.97 21.79
CA GLY A 231 35.76 9.39 21.87
C GLY A 231 37.24 9.64 21.61
N ARG A 232 37.50 10.71 20.84
CA ARG A 232 38.82 11.32 20.76
C ARG A 232 39.14 12.01 22.07
#